data_af8dd2da447bd34e0d97e4d3a3dd0af4
#
_entry.id   af8dd2da447bd34e0d97e4d3a3dd0af4
#
_cell.length_a   1.000
_cell.length_b   1.000
_cell.length_c   1.000
_cell.angle_alpha   90.00
_cell.angle_beta   90.00
_cell.angle_gamma   90.00
#
_symmetry.space_group_name_H-M   'P 1'
#
loop_
_entity.id
_entity.type
_entity.pdbx_description
1 polymer ?
#
loop_
_entity_poly.entity_id
_entity_poly.type
_entity_poly.pdbx_seq_one_letter_code
_entity_poly.pdbx_strand_id
1 'polypeptide(L)'
;ERALRKILINYPKRQMGNKMYGGESSHLPLKINMAGVIPAIFASALLLLPVTFSNFNISDNETFLNISSFFTQGQPLYMLLYGSGIIFFTFFYTSITFNPTETADNLRKYGGFIPGIRPGESTALYIENILTKLTTIGALYLTLVCLMPEFLIANYPIPFYLGGASILIVVVVAIDTVTQIQTRLMSSQYEQLIKKTKFGR
;
A
#
# COMPACT_ATOMS: atom_id res chain seq x y z
N GLU A 1 -6.23 5.04 1.55
CA GLU A 1 -6.20 3.95 0.56
C GLU A 1 -6.76 4.33 -0.82
N ARG A 2 -7.77 5.18 -0.90
CA ARG A 2 -8.35 5.64 -2.19
C ARG A 2 -7.56 6.76 -2.86
N ALA A 3 -6.62 7.38 -2.17
CA ALA A 3 -5.84 8.48 -2.71
C ALA A 3 -4.82 7.97 -3.73
N LEU A 4 -4.94 8.47 -4.97
CA LEU A 4 -4.12 8.11 -6.11
C LEU A 4 -3.41 9.35 -6.65
N ARG A 5 -2.11 9.24 -6.89
CA ARG A 5 -1.38 10.22 -7.68
C ARG A 5 -1.43 9.79 -9.15
N LYS A 6 -2.02 10.63 -10.00
CA LYS A 6 -2.12 10.38 -11.43
C LYS A 6 -0.95 11.03 -12.15
N ILE A 7 -0.14 10.25 -12.85
CA ILE A 7 0.92 10.75 -13.72
C ILE A 7 0.37 10.77 -15.15
N LEU A 8 0.47 11.91 -15.82
CA LEU A 8 0.02 12.05 -17.20
C LEU A 8 0.96 11.31 -18.14
N ILE A 9 0.41 10.46 -18.99
CA ILE A 9 1.12 9.76 -20.06
C ILE A 9 0.47 10.16 -21.37
N ASN A 10 1.28 10.60 -22.33
CA ASN A 10 0.85 10.91 -23.67
C ASN A 10 1.29 9.81 -24.62
N TYR A 11 0.36 9.37 -25.48
CA TYR A 11 0.64 8.48 -26.59
C TYR A 11 0.75 9.28 -27.88
N PRO A 12 1.75 9.03 -28.74
CA PRO A 12 1.90 9.73 -29.98
C PRO A 12 0.73 9.45 -30.92
N LYS A 13 0.36 10.45 -31.70
CA LYS A 13 -0.66 10.29 -32.76
C LYS A 13 -0.11 9.32 -33.80
N ARG A 14 -0.90 8.29 -34.15
CA ARG A 14 -0.56 7.37 -35.25
C ARG A 14 -1.34 7.76 -36.49
N GLN A 15 -0.64 7.93 -37.59
CA GLN A 15 -1.23 8.10 -38.90
C GLN A 15 -1.33 6.72 -39.57
N MET A 16 -2.56 6.27 -39.84
CA MET A 16 -2.83 5.09 -40.66
C MET A 16 -3.50 5.54 -41.96
N GLY A 17 -2.74 5.58 -43.03
CA GLY A 17 -3.23 6.09 -44.34
C GLY A 17 -3.56 7.60 -44.25
N ASN A 18 -4.73 7.98 -44.74
CA ASN A 18 -5.16 9.38 -44.78
C ASN A 18 -5.92 9.85 -43.52
N LYS A 19 -6.04 8.99 -42.49
CA LYS A 19 -6.73 9.30 -41.23
C LYS A 19 -5.73 9.43 -40.08
N MET A 20 -5.75 10.56 -39.40
CA MET A 20 -5.04 10.78 -38.14
C MET A 20 -5.90 10.24 -36.99
N TYR A 21 -5.43 9.20 -36.29
CA TYR A 21 -5.99 8.81 -35.02
C TYR A 21 -5.35 9.66 -33.92
N GLY A 22 -6.18 10.39 -33.16
CA GLY A 22 -5.71 11.29 -32.09
C GLY A 22 -4.95 10.53 -31.02
N GLY A 23 -3.84 11.09 -30.53
CA GLY A 23 -3.15 10.55 -29.38
C GLY A 23 -4.05 10.62 -28.14
N GLU A 24 -4.23 9.50 -27.48
CA GLU A 24 -4.95 9.45 -26.20
C GLU A 24 -3.99 9.82 -25.07
N SER A 25 -4.40 10.72 -24.20
CA SER A 25 -3.72 10.96 -22.94
C SER A 25 -4.30 10.01 -21.89
N SER A 26 -3.46 9.19 -21.33
CA SER A 26 -3.79 8.30 -20.23
C SER A 26 -3.11 8.74 -18.94
N HIS A 27 -3.55 8.22 -17.81
CA HIS A 27 -2.96 8.51 -16.51
C HIS A 27 -2.50 7.22 -15.86
N LEU A 28 -1.24 7.20 -15.37
CA LEU A 28 -0.75 6.13 -14.52
C LEU A 28 -1.17 6.40 -13.07
N PRO A 29 -2.09 5.61 -12.51
CA PRO A 29 -2.51 5.79 -11.13
C PRO A 29 -1.49 5.13 -10.19
N LEU A 30 -0.81 5.92 -9.34
CA LEU A 30 0.02 5.42 -8.26
C LEU A 30 -0.71 5.60 -6.95
N LYS A 31 -0.92 4.53 -6.19
CA LYS A 31 -1.49 4.60 -4.84
C LYS A 31 -0.49 5.28 -3.90
N ILE A 32 -0.97 6.13 -2.99
CA ILE A 32 -0.12 6.76 -1.97
C ILE A 32 0.45 5.69 -1.04
N ASN A 33 -0.37 4.70 -0.68
CA ASN A 33 0.08 3.54 0.08
C ASN A 33 0.08 2.30 -0.83
N MET A 34 1.21 2.04 -1.48
CA MET A 34 1.40 0.85 -2.34
C MET A 34 1.50 -0.44 -1.52
N ALA A 35 2.06 -0.35 -0.32
CA ALA A 35 2.30 -1.50 0.54
C ALA A 35 1.05 -2.00 1.26
N GLY A 36 -0.02 -1.19 1.34
CA GLY A 36 -1.25 -1.55 2.04
C GLY A 36 -1.03 -1.73 3.54
N VAL A 37 -1.59 -2.79 4.11
CA VAL A 37 -1.49 -3.14 5.55
C VAL A 37 -0.40 -4.17 5.83
N ILE A 38 0.15 -4.79 4.78
CA ILE A 38 1.11 -5.90 4.88
C ILE A 38 2.33 -5.57 5.76
N PRO A 39 2.98 -4.38 5.67
CA PRO A 39 4.10 -4.03 6.52
C PRO A 39 3.78 -4.05 8.02
N ALA A 40 2.59 -3.61 8.41
CA ALA A 40 2.16 -3.62 9.80
C ALA A 40 1.97 -5.04 10.34
N ILE A 41 1.47 -5.96 9.49
CA ILE A 41 1.31 -7.37 9.82
C ILE A 41 2.68 -8.02 10.05
N PHE A 42 3.64 -7.81 9.14
CA PHE A 42 4.99 -8.36 9.29
C PHE A 42 5.70 -7.81 10.52
N ALA A 43 5.61 -6.50 10.77
CA ALA A 43 6.21 -5.89 11.95
C ALA A 43 5.63 -6.47 13.25
N SER A 44 4.30 -6.61 13.33
CA SER A 44 3.64 -7.22 14.51
C SER A 44 4.00 -8.69 14.69
N ALA A 45 4.03 -9.47 13.61
CA ALA A 45 4.40 -10.88 13.66
C ALA A 45 5.85 -11.08 14.14
N LEU A 46 6.78 -10.25 13.67
CA LEU A 46 8.19 -10.31 14.07
C LEU A 46 8.37 -10.00 15.55
N LEU A 47 7.63 -9.02 16.09
CA LEU A 47 7.69 -8.69 17.51
C LEU A 47 7.01 -9.72 18.41
N LEU A 48 6.06 -10.49 17.90
CA LEU A 48 5.44 -11.59 18.63
C LEU A 48 6.36 -12.80 18.83
N LEU A 49 7.37 -12.99 17.96
CA LEU A 49 8.28 -14.13 18.07
C LEU A 49 8.99 -14.22 19.42
N PRO A 50 9.68 -13.18 19.94
CA PRO A 50 10.35 -13.25 21.24
C PRO A 50 9.39 -13.56 22.38
N VAL A 51 8.19 -12.97 22.38
CA VAL A 51 7.16 -13.18 23.40
C VAL A 51 6.65 -14.63 23.35
N THR A 52 6.45 -15.16 22.15
CA THR A 52 5.98 -16.55 21.98
C THR A 52 7.03 -17.54 22.46
N PHE A 53 8.30 -17.32 22.15
CA PHE A 53 9.40 -18.19 22.63
C PHE A 53 9.53 -18.15 24.15
N SER A 54 9.30 -17.01 24.81
CA SER A 54 9.33 -16.93 26.27
C SER A 54 8.24 -17.77 26.95
N ASN A 55 7.08 -17.90 26.31
CA ASN A 55 5.97 -18.70 26.83
C ASN A 55 6.18 -20.22 26.73
N PHE A 56 7.12 -20.68 25.88
CA PHE A 56 7.42 -22.11 25.73
C PHE A 56 8.34 -22.67 26.81
N ASN A 57 8.59 -21.99 27.92
CA ASN A 57 9.41 -22.47 29.07
C ASN A 57 10.77 -23.06 28.69
N ILE A 58 11.40 -22.54 27.64
CA ILE A 58 12.65 -23.11 27.13
C ILE A 58 13.86 -22.73 28.02
N SER A 59 13.69 -21.80 28.96
CA SER A 59 14.80 -21.41 29.85
C SER A 59 14.29 -20.89 31.19
N ASP A 60 14.69 -21.53 32.27
CA ASP A 60 14.69 -20.97 33.63
C ASP A 60 15.66 -19.78 33.82
N ASN A 61 16.14 -19.20 32.72
CA ASN A 61 17.03 -18.06 32.73
C ASN A 61 16.25 -16.77 32.97
N GLU A 62 16.38 -16.19 34.16
CA GLU A 62 15.83 -14.88 34.53
C GLU A 62 16.19 -13.77 33.54
N THR A 63 17.32 -13.86 32.88
CA THR A 63 17.74 -12.92 31.81
C THR A 63 16.83 -12.95 30.60
N PHE A 64 16.31 -14.11 30.21
CA PHE A 64 15.41 -14.24 29.07
C PHE A 64 14.01 -13.70 29.39
N LEU A 65 13.52 -13.92 30.61
CA LEU A 65 12.27 -13.36 31.11
C LEU A 65 12.32 -11.83 31.18
N ASN A 66 13.45 -11.27 31.62
CA ASN A 66 13.65 -9.83 31.65
C ASN A 66 13.69 -9.22 30.23
N ILE A 67 14.32 -9.89 29.27
CA ILE A 67 14.35 -9.43 27.88
C ILE A 67 12.94 -9.49 27.26
N SER A 68 12.19 -10.57 27.47
CA SER A 68 10.85 -10.71 26.91
C SER A 68 9.86 -9.69 27.48
N SER A 69 10.04 -9.21 28.71
CA SER A 69 9.21 -8.18 29.31
C SER A 69 9.30 -6.83 28.57
N PHE A 70 10.45 -6.51 27.96
CA PHE A 70 10.62 -5.31 27.13
C PHE A 70 9.88 -5.36 25.80
N PHE A 71 9.56 -6.57 25.31
CA PHE A 71 8.78 -6.79 24.07
C PHE A 71 7.27 -6.88 24.31
N THR A 72 6.81 -6.67 25.55
CA THR A 72 5.39 -6.67 25.88
C THR A 72 4.72 -5.40 25.34
N GLN A 73 3.50 -5.56 24.87
CA GLN A 73 2.68 -4.44 24.39
C GLN A 73 2.52 -3.36 25.48
N GLY A 74 2.61 -2.09 25.07
CA GLY A 74 2.54 -0.96 26.00
C GLY A 74 3.89 -0.45 26.50
N GLN A 75 5.00 -1.17 26.26
CA GLN A 75 6.33 -0.68 26.58
C GLN A 75 6.86 0.31 25.52
N PRO A 76 7.59 1.35 25.92
CA PRO A 76 8.11 2.35 24.97
C PRO A 76 9.10 1.73 23.95
N LEU A 77 9.87 0.74 24.36
CA LEU A 77 10.78 0.02 23.46
C LEU A 77 10.02 -0.77 22.40
N TYR A 78 8.91 -1.42 22.78
CA TYR A 78 8.03 -2.10 21.84
C TYR A 78 7.48 -1.14 20.78
N MET A 79 6.98 0.02 21.20
CA MET A 79 6.44 1.03 20.28
C MET A 79 7.48 1.53 19.30
N LEU A 80 8.71 1.75 19.76
CA LEU A 80 9.84 2.21 18.94
C LEU A 80 10.23 1.16 17.90
N LEU A 81 10.35 -0.10 18.31
CA LEU A 81 10.67 -1.22 17.43
C LEU A 81 9.53 -1.48 16.43
N TYR A 82 8.29 -1.40 16.89
CA TYR A 82 7.11 -1.57 16.04
C TYR A 82 7.05 -0.49 14.95
N GLY A 83 7.21 0.77 15.32
CA GLY A 83 7.23 1.88 14.36
C GLY A 83 8.39 1.79 13.35
N SER A 84 9.59 1.48 13.81
CA SER A 84 10.75 1.29 12.93
C SER A 84 10.58 0.08 12.02
N GLY A 85 10.00 -1.00 12.52
CA GLY A 85 9.66 -2.18 11.73
C GLY A 85 8.65 -1.88 10.63
N ILE A 86 7.59 -1.13 10.92
CA ILE A 86 6.61 -0.71 9.91
C ILE A 86 7.29 0.10 8.80
N ILE A 87 8.12 1.06 9.14
CA ILE A 87 8.83 1.88 8.15
C ILE A 87 9.73 1.00 7.28
N PHE A 88 10.54 0.14 7.90
CA PHE A 88 11.44 -0.76 7.19
C PHE A 88 10.67 -1.68 6.22
N PHE A 89 9.64 -2.37 6.69
CA PHE A 89 8.84 -3.27 5.85
C PHE A 89 8.05 -2.54 4.78
N THR A 90 7.64 -1.29 4.99
CA THR A 90 6.96 -0.50 3.96
C THR A 90 7.88 -0.22 2.78
N PHE A 91 9.11 0.20 3.02
CA PHE A 91 10.09 0.41 1.95
C PHE A 91 10.47 -0.91 1.27
N PHE A 92 10.74 -1.93 2.06
CA PHE A 92 11.10 -3.26 1.55
C PHE A 92 10.00 -3.83 0.64
N TYR A 93 8.75 -3.83 1.10
CA TYR A 93 7.63 -4.36 0.34
C TYR A 93 7.34 -3.55 -0.92
N THR A 94 7.39 -2.23 -0.84
CA THR A 94 7.19 -1.36 -2.02
C THR A 94 8.25 -1.60 -3.08
N SER A 95 9.50 -1.79 -2.68
CA SER A 95 10.62 -2.07 -3.59
C SER A 95 10.46 -3.40 -4.33
N ILE A 96 9.89 -4.42 -3.67
CA ILE A 96 9.63 -5.73 -4.30
C ILE A 96 8.40 -5.69 -5.21
N THR A 97 7.32 -5.04 -4.75
CA THR A 97 6.03 -5.08 -5.45
C THR A 97 6.02 -4.25 -6.71
N PHE A 98 6.77 -3.17 -6.74
CA PHE A 98 6.78 -2.23 -7.86
C PHE A 98 8.18 -2.10 -8.44
N ASN A 99 8.31 -2.49 -9.72
CA ASN A 99 9.54 -2.35 -10.48
C ASN A 99 9.45 -1.13 -11.43
N PRO A 100 10.13 0.00 -11.11
CA PRO A 100 10.09 1.20 -11.92
C PRO A 100 10.67 1.00 -13.32
N THR A 101 11.71 0.16 -13.46
CA THR A 101 12.37 -0.11 -14.74
C THR A 101 11.46 -0.86 -15.69
N GLU A 102 10.80 -1.91 -15.21
CA GLU A 102 9.84 -2.67 -15.99
C GLU A 102 8.64 -1.81 -16.45
N THR A 103 8.14 -0.96 -15.56
CA THR A 103 7.06 -0.02 -15.88
C THR A 103 7.49 0.97 -16.95
N ALA A 104 8.70 1.53 -16.87
CA ALA A 104 9.24 2.45 -17.87
C ALA A 104 9.46 1.77 -19.22
N ASP A 105 9.96 0.54 -19.23
CA ASP A 105 10.13 -0.26 -20.46
C ASP A 105 8.80 -0.62 -21.11
N ASN A 106 7.79 -0.97 -20.32
CA ASN A 106 6.46 -1.21 -20.83
C ASN A 106 5.85 0.05 -21.46
N LEU A 107 5.98 1.20 -20.79
CA LEU A 107 5.57 2.49 -21.36
C LEU A 107 6.27 2.77 -22.69
N ARG A 108 7.58 2.53 -22.76
CA ARG A 108 8.38 2.70 -23.99
C ARG A 108 7.90 1.75 -25.10
N LYS A 109 7.64 0.48 -24.80
CA LYS A 109 7.16 -0.51 -25.77
C LYS A 109 5.81 -0.13 -26.36
N TYR A 110 4.91 0.43 -25.54
CA TYR A 110 3.61 0.89 -26.00
C TYR A 110 3.63 2.31 -26.60
N GLY A 111 4.80 2.94 -26.69
CA GLY A 111 4.96 4.27 -27.25
C GLY A 111 4.45 5.41 -26.34
N GLY A 112 4.16 5.11 -25.07
CA GLY A 112 3.78 6.11 -24.08
C GLY A 112 5.01 6.88 -23.57
N PHE A 113 4.85 8.18 -23.36
CA PHE A 113 5.90 9.01 -22.77
C PHE A 113 5.31 10.00 -21.77
N ILE A 114 6.12 10.34 -20.77
CA ILE A 114 5.79 11.39 -19.80
C ILE A 114 6.24 12.73 -20.39
N PRO A 115 5.36 13.76 -20.45
CA PRO A 115 5.74 15.06 -20.97
C PRO A 115 6.96 15.64 -20.25
N GLY A 116 7.99 16.03 -21.02
CA GLY A 116 9.22 16.61 -20.48
C GLY A 116 10.30 15.62 -20.05
N ILE A 117 10.07 14.29 -20.15
CA ILE A 117 11.02 13.26 -19.72
C ILE A 117 11.31 12.30 -20.89
N ARG A 118 12.58 11.96 -21.10
CA ARG A 118 12.97 11.00 -22.12
C ARG A 118 12.46 9.60 -21.77
N PRO A 119 11.81 8.88 -22.72
CA PRO A 119 11.39 7.51 -22.48
C PRO A 119 12.60 6.59 -22.28
N GLY A 120 12.52 5.70 -21.29
CA GLY A 120 13.57 4.77 -20.90
C GLY A 120 14.06 5.00 -19.47
N GLU A 121 15.36 4.96 -19.24
CA GLU A 121 16.00 5.06 -17.93
C GLU A 121 15.61 6.33 -17.15
N SER A 122 15.56 7.48 -17.82
CA SER A 122 15.12 8.73 -17.19
C SER A 122 13.69 8.68 -16.67
N THR A 123 12.81 7.94 -17.36
CA THR A 123 11.43 7.71 -16.93
C THR A 123 11.40 6.79 -15.70
N ALA A 124 12.24 5.76 -15.67
CA ALA A 124 12.35 4.86 -14.51
C ALA A 124 12.80 5.62 -13.26
N LEU A 125 13.86 6.42 -13.36
CA LEU A 125 14.37 7.25 -12.26
C LEU A 125 13.31 8.26 -11.75
N TYR A 126 12.54 8.85 -12.66
CA TYR A 126 11.47 9.77 -12.27
C TYR A 126 10.35 9.06 -11.50
N ILE A 127 9.92 7.89 -11.98
CA ILE A 127 8.90 7.07 -11.30
C ILE A 127 9.42 6.63 -9.94
N GLU A 128 10.67 6.16 -9.85
CA GLU A 128 11.31 5.75 -8.60
C GLU A 128 11.35 6.87 -7.57
N ASN A 129 11.73 8.08 -7.98
CA ASN A 129 11.76 9.24 -7.09
C ASN A 129 10.36 9.61 -6.55
N ILE A 130 9.34 9.54 -7.41
CA ILE A 130 7.96 9.75 -6.97
C ILE A 130 7.53 8.66 -6.01
N LEU A 131 7.85 7.40 -6.32
CA LEU A 131 7.50 6.24 -5.51
C LEU A 131 8.11 6.34 -4.11
N THR A 132 9.40 6.67 -4.02
CA THR A 132 10.10 6.86 -2.74
C THR A 132 9.44 7.93 -1.88
N LYS A 133 9.06 9.06 -2.47
CA LYS A 133 8.35 10.13 -1.75
C LYS A 133 6.96 9.69 -1.28
N LEU A 134 6.22 8.97 -2.13
CA LEU A 134 4.90 8.43 -1.75
C LEU A 134 5.02 7.38 -0.66
N THR A 135 6.01 6.49 -0.76
CA THR A 135 6.28 5.47 0.26
C THR A 135 6.64 6.08 1.60
N THR A 136 7.44 7.16 1.62
CA THR A 136 7.79 7.87 2.86
C THR A 136 6.54 8.43 3.54
N ILE A 137 5.66 9.09 2.78
CA ILE A 137 4.40 9.63 3.32
C ILE A 137 3.49 8.48 3.79
N GLY A 138 3.41 7.41 3.01
CA GLY A 138 2.62 6.22 3.35
C GLY A 138 3.13 5.52 4.62
N ALA A 139 4.44 5.37 4.76
CA ALA A 139 5.08 4.77 5.94
C ALA A 139 4.82 5.59 7.21
N LEU A 140 4.95 6.92 7.13
CA LEU A 140 4.66 7.82 8.23
C LEU A 140 3.19 7.71 8.67
N TYR A 141 2.27 7.73 7.71
CA TYR A 141 0.84 7.57 7.96
C TYR A 141 0.53 6.22 8.63
N LEU A 142 1.04 5.12 8.08
CA LEU A 142 0.84 3.79 8.64
C LEU A 142 1.38 3.67 10.07
N THR A 143 2.58 4.16 10.32
CA THR A 143 3.20 4.15 11.64
C THR A 143 2.34 4.92 12.66
N LEU A 144 1.85 6.09 12.28
CA LEU A 144 1.01 6.92 13.16
C LEU A 144 -0.31 6.23 13.50
N VAL A 145 -0.98 5.65 12.50
CA VAL A 145 -2.26 4.93 12.69
C VAL A 145 -2.07 3.66 13.50
N CYS A 146 -0.97 2.92 13.32
CA CYS A 146 -0.69 1.70 14.08
C CYS A 146 -0.26 1.96 15.51
N LEU A 147 0.49 3.04 15.78
CA LEU A 147 0.93 3.41 17.12
C LEU A 147 -0.17 4.03 17.96
N MET A 148 -1.18 4.65 17.36
CA MET A 148 -2.27 5.31 18.10
C MET A 148 -3.01 4.36 19.05
N PRO A 149 -3.48 3.16 18.62
CA PRO A 149 -4.10 2.20 19.53
C PRO A 149 -3.15 1.67 20.61
N GLU A 150 -1.88 1.45 20.26
CA GLU A 150 -0.88 0.99 21.24
C GLU A 150 -0.64 2.04 22.33
N PHE A 151 -0.61 3.31 21.96
CA PHE A 151 -0.49 4.41 22.93
C PHE A 151 -1.73 4.49 23.83
N LEU A 152 -2.93 4.26 23.31
CA LEU A 152 -4.16 4.22 24.10
C LEU A 152 -4.16 3.06 25.10
N ILE A 153 -3.75 1.87 24.68
CA ILE A 153 -3.64 0.69 25.55
C ILE A 153 -2.62 0.92 26.67
N ALA A 154 -1.50 1.59 26.37
CA ALA A 154 -0.47 1.89 27.36
C ALA A 154 -0.94 2.87 28.45
N ASN A 155 -1.79 3.85 28.12
CA ASN A 155 -2.22 4.89 29.04
C ASN A 155 -3.57 4.61 29.73
N TYR A 156 -4.41 3.77 29.12
CA TYR A 156 -5.73 3.46 29.63
C TYR A 156 -5.89 1.95 29.74
N PRO A 157 -6.38 1.40 30.87
CA PRO A 157 -6.65 -0.02 31.04
C PRO A 157 -7.91 -0.41 30.26
N ILE A 158 -7.83 -0.37 28.94
CA ILE A 158 -8.93 -0.76 28.06
C ILE A 158 -8.78 -2.28 27.79
N PRO A 159 -9.80 -3.10 28.08
CA PRO A 159 -9.73 -4.55 27.88
C PRO A 159 -9.89 -4.93 26.40
N PHE A 160 -9.40 -4.13 25.46
CA PHE A 160 -9.40 -4.44 24.04
C PHE A 160 -8.03 -4.97 23.61
N TYR A 161 -7.95 -6.25 23.31
CA TYR A 161 -6.78 -6.90 22.72
C TYR A 161 -6.66 -6.70 21.19
N LEU A 162 -7.28 -5.68 20.63
CA LEU A 162 -7.18 -5.34 19.21
C LEU A 162 -5.95 -4.47 18.98
N GLY A 163 -4.84 -5.09 18.59
CA GLY A 163 -3.63 -4.38 18.15
C GLY A 163 -3.91 -3.49 16.94
N GLY A 164 -3.09 -2.44 16.76
CA GLY A 164 -3.26 -1.46 15.69
C GLY A 164 -3.35 -2.06 14.28
N ALA A 165 -2.62 -3.14 14.01
CA ALA A 165 -2.69 -3.88 12.75
C ALA A 165 -4.08 -4.50 12.52
N SER A 166 -4.72 -5.05 13.55
CA SER A 166 -6.05 -5.69 13.42
C SER A 166 -7.13 -4.69 13.03
N ILE A 167 -7.12 -3.50 13.60
CA ILE A 167 -8.08 -2.43 13.26
C ILE A 167 -7.89 -2.01 11.80
N LEU A 168 -6.65 -1.84 11.35
CA LEU A 168 -6.36 -1.51 9.95
C LEU A 168 -6.87 -2.59 8.99
N ILE A 169 -6.69 -3.87 9.30
CA ILE A 169 -7.17 -4.98 8.47
C ILE A 169 -8.69 -4.90 8.31
N VAL A 170 -9.42 -4.72 9.41
CA VAL A 170 -10.89 -4.63 9.36
C VAL A 170 -11.34 -3.44 8.49
N VAL A 171 -10.73 -2.28 8.65
CA VAL A 171 -11.07 -1.08 7.87
C VAL A 171 -10.77 -1.28 6.38
N VAL A 172 -9.60 -1.85 6.05
CA VAL A 172 -9.20 -2.09 4.66
C VAL A 172 -10.12 -3.09 3.99
N VAL A 173 -10.41 -4.22 4.64
CA VAL A 173 -11.33 -5.23 4.10
C VAL A 173 -12.73 -4.65 3.89
N ALA A 174 -13.23 -3.85 4.82
CA ALA A 174 -14.53 -3.18 4.67
C ALA A 174 -14.55 -2.23 3.46
N ILE A 175 -13.51 -1.40 3.29
CA ILE A 175 -13.39 -0.47 2.15
C ILE A 175 -13.30 -1.24 0.82
N ASP A 176 -12.50 -2.29 0.77
CA ASP A 176 -12.34 -3.10 -0.44
C ASP A 176 -13.65 -3.82 -0.81
N THR A 177 -14.34 -4.37 0.17
CA THR A 177 -15.66 -5.02 -0.04
C THR A 177 -16.67 -4.03 -0.61
N VAL A 178 -16.79 -2.84 -0.01
CA VAL A 178 -17.70 -1.79 -0.50
C VAL A 178 -17.32 -1.37 -1.92
N THR A 179 -16.02 -1.23 -2.20
CA THR A 179 -15.54 -0.85 -3.53
C THR A 179 -15.85 -1.91 -4.58
N GLN A 180 -15.67 -3.19 -4.25
CA GLN A 180 -16.00 -4.30 -5.15
C GLN A 180 -17.50 -4.37 -5.43
N ILE A 181 -18.34 -4.19 -4.40
CA ILE A 181 -19.80 -4.13 -4.57
C ILE A 181 -20.20 -2.97 -5.48
N GLN A 182 -19.67 -1.77 -5.25
CA GLN A 182 -19.96 -0.59 -6.08
C GLN A 182 -19.55 -0.82 -7.54
N THR A 183 -18.38 -1.41 -7.79
CA THR A 183 -17.88 -1.69 -9.13
C THR A 183 -18.81 -2.69 -9.85
N ARG A 184 -19.25 -3.74 -9.16
CA ARG A 184 -20.20 -4.72 -9.74
C ARG A 184 -21.59 -4.13 -10.00
N LEU A 185 -22.09 -3.28 -9.11
CA LEU A 185 -23.37 -2.60 -9.29
C LEU A 185 -23.33 -1.65 -10.50
N MET A 186 -22.27 -0.85 -10.63
CA MET A 186 -22.10 0.03 -11.80
C MET A 186 -22.02 -0.78 -13.08
N SER A 187 -21.26 -1.85 -13.13
CA SER A 187 -21.16 -2.75 -14.28
C SER A 187 -22.53 -3.31 -14.68
N SER A 188 -23.33 -3.78 -13.72
CA SER A 188 -24.70 -4.28 -13.96
C SER A 188 -25.66 -3.19 -14.47
N GLN A 189 -25.58 -1.97 -13.94
CA GLN A 189 -26.39 -0.86 -14.40
C GLN A 189 -26.06 -0.45 -15.86
N TYR A 190 -24.76 -0.42 -16.21
CA TYR A 190 -24.34 -0.17 -17.59
C TYR A 190 -24.85 -1.24 -18.56
N GLU A 191 -24.83 -2.50 -18.17
CA GLU A 191 -25.33 -3.60 -18.99
C GLU A 191 -26.85 -3.50 -19.23
N GLN A 192 -27.60 -3.10 -18.21
CA GLN A 192 -29.03 -2.85 -18.34
C GLN A 192 -29.37 -1.66 -19.26
N LEU A 193 -28.59 -0.58 -19.20
CA LEU A 193 -28.74 0.57 -20.08
C LEU A 193 -28.45 0.21 -21.54
N ILE A 194 -27.41 -0.56 -21.80
CA ILE A 194 -27.04 -1.03 -23.14
C ILE A 194 -28.15 -1.94 -23.71
N LYS A 195 -28.71 -2.84 -22.89
CA LYS A 195 -29.83 -3.69 -23.30
C LYS A 195 -31.08 -2.85 -23.65
N LYS A 196 -31.43 -1.85 -22.84
CA LYS A 196 -32.56 -0.95 -23.14
C LYS A 196 -32.35 -0.16 -24.42
N THR A 197 -31.14 0.29 -24.71
CA THR A 197 -30.83 1.07 -25.93
C THR A 197 -30.86 0.19 -27.19
N LYS A 198 -30.56 -1.11 -27.09
CA LYS A 198 -30.65 -2.07 -28.20
C LYS A 198 -32.10 -2.49 -28.53
N PHE A 199 -33.02 -2.44 -27.58
CA PHE A 199 -34.44 -2.76 -27.80
C PHE A 199 -35.29 -1.57 -28.25
N GLY A 200 -34.72 -0.37 -28.33
CA GLY A 200 -35.40 0.86 -28.77
C GLY A 200 -35.12 1.28 -30.22
N ARG A 201 -34.61 0.33 -31.04
CA ARG A 201 -34.45 0.54 -32.49
C ARG A 201 -35.22 -0.49 -33.28
#